data_f97b214d66ad5743ba3f1bfb5c13a5f6
#
_entry.id   f97b214d66ad5743ba3f1bfb5c13a5f6
#
_cell.length_a   1.000
_cell.length_b   1.000
_cell.length_c   1.000
_cell.angle_alpha   90.00
_cell.angle_beta   90.00
_cell.angle_gamma   90.00
#
_symmetry.space_group_name_H-M   'P 1'
#
loop_
_entity.id
_entity.type
_entity.pdbx_description
1 polymer ?
#
loop_
_entity_poly.entity_id
_entity_poly.type
_entity_poly.pdbx_seq_one_letter_code
_entity_poly.pdbx_strand_id
1 'polypeptide(L)'
;AIAQEFGTVITQSTYQAEHAVGGEEHSYFSQLSDTEVKGEWIEDVGEPKYEISFVQDMLVIHCEIVGKARPLSNEAADFKALLLRNGTESKFADVHFRQGDDMYLQFCAPLDGYVAVYLIDEVPNAYCLLPYRNNATGQQKVKRNEHYLFFSQAYAPRGEVVDEYTLTCQHEEEYNTLYVIFSPKPFVKAMDAQMDEGLPRELSYEAFNKWLTTCRKRDTQMGVQVMQLEIKK
;
A
#
# COMPACT_ATOMS: atom_id res chain seq x y z
N ALA A 1 21.46 -4.66 5.20
CA ALA A 1 22.18 -5.88 4.79
C ALA A 1 21.80 -6.28 3.36
N ILE A 2 20.54 -6.64 3.06
CA ILE A 2 20.11 -7.05 1.70
C ILE A 2 20.35 -5.93 0.70
N ALA A 3 20.02 -4.70 1.05
CA ALA A 3 20.23 -3.52 0.24
C ALA A 3 21.72 -3.26 -0.09
N GLN A 4 22.64 -3.59 0.83
CA GLN A 4 24.08 -3.46 0.62
C GLN A 4 24.62 -4.54 -0.32
N GLU A 5 24.08 -5.76 -0.27
CA GLU A 5 24.52 -6.91 -1.06
C GLU A 5 23.97 -6.86 -2.49
N PHE A 6 22.70 -6.54 -2.68
CA PHE A 6 22.01 -6.60 -3.98
C PHE A 6 21.73 -5.23 -4.60
N GLY A 7 22.01 -4.14 -3.88
CA GLY A 7 21.74 -2.77 -4.31
C GLY A 7 20.28 -2.37 -4.07
N THR A 8 20.05 -1.06 -4.06
CA THR A 8 18.72 -0.46 -3.87
C THR A 8 18.49 0.62 -4.92
N VAL A 9 17.27 0.69 -5.42
CA VAL A 9 16.75 1.94 -5.96
C VAL A 9 16.00 2.60 -4.83
N ILE A 10 16.54 3.67 -4.28
CA ILE A 10 15.91 4.41 -3.18
C ILE A 10 15.01 5.47 -3.81
N THR A 11 13.70 5.26 -3.71
CA THR A 11 12.75 6.36 -3.76
C THR A 11 12.43 6.68 -2.31
N GLN A 12 13.10 7.67 -1.76
CA GLN A 12 12.94 8.05 -0.36
C GLN A 12 11.71 8.93 -0.21
N SER A 13 10.64 8.41 0.39
CA SER A 13 9.64 9.24 1.05
C SER A 13 9.82 9.07 2.57
N THR A 14 10.42 10.04 3.21
CA THR A 14 10.50 10.10 4.67
C THR A 14 9.25 10.81 5.14
N TYR A 15 8.40 10.11 5.87
CA TYR A 15 7.22 10.68 6.50
C TYR A 15 7.40 10.71 8.00
N GLN A 16 7.26 11.90 8.61
CA GLN A 16 7.25 12.13 10.04
C GLN A 16 5.89 12.72 10.42
N ALA A 17 5.02 11.91 11.02
CA ALA A 17 3.81 12.41 11.65
C ALA A 17 4.06 12.56 13.15
N GLU A 18 4.01 13.80 13.65
CA GLU A 18 3.97 14.09 15.07
C GLU A 18 2.53 14.39 15.46
N HIS A 19 1.91 13.52 16.24
CA HIS A 19 0.61 13.76 16.84
C HIS A 19 0.72 13.80 18.35
N ALA A 20 0.36 14.93 18.94
CA ALA A 20 0.14 15.06 20.38
C ALA A 20 -1.34 14.80 20.67
N VAL A 21 -1.68 13.61 21.15
CA VAL A 21 -3.00 13.30 21.68
C VAL A 21 -2.87 13.04 23.17
N GLY A 22 -3.45 13.92 23.98
CA GLY A 22 -3.61 13.70 25.42
C GLY A 22 -2.33 13.82 26.26
N GLY A 23 -1.31 14.57 25.83
CA GLY A 23 -0.10 14.83 26.60
C GLY A 23 0.96 13.72 26.56
N GLU A 24 0.77 12.70 25.76
CA GLU A 24 1.80 11.73 25.42
C GLU A 24 2.20 11.91 23.95
N GLU A 25 3.48 12.21 23.73
CA GLU A 25 4.06 12.27 22.38
C GLU A 25 4.20 10.85 21.84
N HIS A 26 3.27 10.43 21.01
CA HIS A 26 3.46 9.24 20.17
C HIS A 26 4.04 9.66 18.82
N SER A 27 5.34 9.64 18.70
CA SER A 27 6.00 9.75 17.38
C SER A 27 5.91 8.41 16.67
N TYR A 28 4.99 8.27 15.75
CA TYR A 28 4.99 7.14 14.83
C TYR A 28 6.02 7.39 13.73
N PHE A 29 7.17 6.76 13.85
CA PHE A 29 8.12 6.65 12.76
C PHE A 29 7.61 5.60 11.77
N SER A 30 6.80 6.02 10.81
CA SER A 30 6.56 5.24 9.61
C SER A 30 7.65 5.58 8.59
N GLN A 31 8.80 4.94 8.72
CA GLN A 31 9.81 4.94 7.67
C GLN A 31 9.39 3.91 6.62
N LEU A 32 8.43 4.29 5.79
CA LEU A 32 8.21 3.63 4.50
C LEU A 32 9.39 3.98 3.60
N SER A 33 10.48 3.26 3.74
CA SER A 33 11.45 3.25 2.67
C SER A 33 10.88 2.38 1.56
N ASP A 34 10.33 3.00 0.52
CA ASP A 34 10.17 2.39 -0.80
C ASP A 34 11.55 2.09 -1.36
N THR A 35 12.18 1.12 -0.72
CA THR A 35 13.43 0.57 -1.18
C THR A 35 13.04 -0.63 -2.00
N GLU A 36 13.00 -0.49 -3.34
CA GLU A 36 13.04 -1.65 -4.22
C GLU A 36 14.33 -2.42 -3.96
N VAL A 37 14.27 -3.30 -2.98
CA VAL A 37 15.39 -4.20 -2.70
C VAL A 37 15.43 -5.23 -3.81
N LYS A 38 16.50 -5.23 -4.59
CA LYS A 38 16.74 -6.23 -5.65
C LYS A 38 17.06 -7.63 -5.10
N GLY A 39 16.73 -7.88 -3.83
CA GLY A 39 16.96 -9.15 -3.16
C GLY A 39 15.76 -9.59 -2.33
N GLU A 40 15.48 -10.88 -2.33
CA GLU A 40 14.47 -11.52 -1.51
C GLU A 40 15.13 -12.23 -0.31
N TRP A 41 14.66 -11.91 0.88
CA TRP A 41 15.03 -12.67 2.10
C TRP A 41 14.29 -14.00 2.09
N ILE A 42 15.02 -15.11 2.21
CA ILE A 42 14.46 -16.45 2.09
C ILE A 42 14.16 -17.04 3.45
N GLU A 43 15.16 -17.00 4.35
CA GLU A 43 15.06 -17.61 5.68
C GLU A 43 16.07 -16.98 6.66
N ASP A 44 15.72 -16.96 7.93
CA ASP A 44 16.64 -16.61 8.98
C ASP A 44 17.59 -17.77 9.27
N VAL A 45 18.86 -17.44 9.56
CA VAL A 45 19.89 -18.40 9.97
C VAL A 45 20.28 -18.10 11.41
N GLY A 46 19.77 -18.89 12.34
CA GLY A 46 19.96 -18.67 13.76
C GLY A 46 18.93 -17.71 14.37
N GLU A 47 19.13 -17.39 15.65
CA GLU A 47 18.27 -16.48 16.38
C GLU A 47 18.78 -15.03 16.26
N PRO A 48 17.86 -14.03 16.23
CA PRO A 48 18.25 -12.62 16.28
C PRO A 48 19.03 -12.31 17.56
N LYS A 49 20.11 -11.53 17.43
CA LYS A 49 20.88 -11.03 18.56
C LYS A 49 20.49 -9.60 18.83
N TYR A 50 20.29 -9.29 20.10
CA TYR A 50 19.93 -7.94 20.55
C TYR A 50 20.99 -7.41 21.50
N GLU A 51 21.44 -6.19 21.23
CA GLU A 51 22.28 -5.41 22.14
C GLU A 51 21.51 -4.16 22.55
N ILE A 52 21.37 -3.95 23.85
CA ILE A 52 20.65 -2.82 24.42
C ILE A 52 21.69 -1.87 25.00
N SER A 53 21.65 -0.60 24.60
CA SER A 53 22.54 0.44 25.09
C SER A 53 21.77 1.76 25.31
N PHE A 54 22.36 2.65 26.07
CA PHE A 54 21.84 4.02 26.23
C PHE A 54 22.86 5.00 25.65
N VAL A 55 22.42 5.82 24.72
CA VAL A 55 23.25 6.86 24.10
C VAL A 55 22.53 8.19 24.28
N GLN A 56 23.15 9.13 25.00
CA GLN A 56 22.55 10.46 25.30
C GLN A 56 21.15 10.35 25.91
N ASP A 57 20.98 9.50 26.92
CA ASP A 57 19.72 9.17 27.61
C ASP A 57 18.62 8.54 26.74
N MET A 58 18.92 8.19 25.50
CA MET A 58 18.01 7.43 24.61
C MET A 58 18.32 5.94 24.66
N LEU A 59 17.28 5.12 24.76
CA LEU A 59 17.36 3.67 24.62
C LEU A 59 17.68 3.31 23.17
N VAL A 60 18.81 2.65 22.94
CA VAL A 60 19.22 2.15 21.63
C VAL A 60 19.22 0.63 21.68
N ILE A 61 18.44 0.01 20.81
CA ILE A 61 18.40 -1.44 20.63
C ILE A 61 19.04 -1.76 19.26
N HIS A 62 20.18 -2.42 19.30
CA HIS A 62 20.81 -2.95 18.10
C HIS A 62 20.34 -4.38 17.91
N CYS A 63 19.81 -4.68 16.71
CA CYS A 63 19.35 -6.02 16.33
C CYS A 63 20.20 -6.51 15.16
N GLU A 64 20.85 -7.68 15.34
CA GLU A 64 21.59 -8.38 14.30
C GLU A 64 20.80 -9.64 13.88
N ILE A 65 20.44 -9.71 12.60
CA ILE A 65 19.76 -10.87 12.01
C ILE A 65 20.64 -11.38 10.85
N VAL A 66 20.89 -12.67 10.88
CA VAL A 66 21.60 -13.36 9.78
C VAL A 66 20.59 -14.21 9.01
N GLY A 67 20.67 -14.20 7.69
CA GLY A 67 19.75 -14.99 6.89
C GLY A 67 20.25 -15.24 5.48
N LYS A 68 19.49 -16.01 4.71
CA LYS A 68 19.77 -16.26 3.30
C LYS A 68 18.92 -15.33 2.45
N ALA A 69 19.52 -14.73 1.44
CA ALA A 69 18.84 -13.90 0.45
C ALA A 69 19.23 -14.33 -0.96
N ARG A 70 18.36 -14.10 -1.92
CA ARG A 70 18.64 -14.30 -3.35
C ARG A 70 18.33 -13.04 -4.14
N PRO A 71 19.04 -12.78 -5.27
CA PRO A 71 18.66 -11.68 -6.15
C PRO A 71 17.28 -11.93 -6.75
N LEU A 72 16.46 -10.87 -6.84
CA LEU A 72 15.23 -10.90 -7.64
C LEU A 72 15.64 -10.81 -9.11
N SER A 73 15.37 -11.87 -9.86
CA SER A 73 15.81 -12.00 -11.26
C SER A 73 14.88 -11.33 -12.28
N ASN A 74 13.70 -10.85 -11.85
CA ASN A 74 12.72 -10.23 -12.74
C ASN A 74 12.43 -8.81 -12.28
N GLU A 75 12.43 -7.89 -13.23
CA GLU A 75 11.92 -6.54 -12.99
C GLU A 75 10.42 -6.59 -12.71
N ALA A 76 9.98 -5.84 -11.71
CA ALA A 76 8.56 -5.64 -11.44
C ALA A 76 7.88 -5.02 -12.67
N ALA A 77 6.63 -5.40 -12.92
CA ALA A 77 5.88 -4.83 -14.03
C ALA A 77 5.67 -3.32 -13.79
N ASP A 78 6.16 -2.50 -14.72
CA ASP A 78 5.99 -1.06 -14.68
C ASP A 78 4.57 -0.69 -15.13
N PHE A 79 3.71 -0.38 -14.18
CA PHE A 79 2.34 0.08 -14.43
C PHE A 79 2.18 1.55 -14.03
N LYS A 80 1.12 2.19 -14.51
CA LYS A 80 0.81 3.58 -14.19
C LYS A 80 -0.46 3.66 -13.36
N ALA A 81 -0.37 4.27 -12.20
CA ALA A 81 -1.50 4.60 -11.36
C ALA A 81 -1.45 6.09 -11.01
N LEU A 82 -2.59 6.77 -11.10
CA LEU A 82 -2.71 8.19 -10.86
C LEU A 82 -3.95 8.45 -10.02
N LEU A 83 -3.75 9.01 -8.84
CA LEU A 83 -4.83 9.38 -7.95
C LEU A 83 -5.42 10.72 -8.37
N LEU A 84 -6.76 10.83 -8.38
CA LEU A 84 -7.48 12.01 -8.84
C LEU A 84 -8.44 12.50 -7.76
N ARG A 85 -8.55 13.82 -7.63
CA ARG A 85 -9.42 14.52 -6.69
C ARG A 85 -10.53 15.24 -7.39
N ASN A 86 -11.79 14.96 -7.03
CA ASN A 86 -13.00 15.66 -7.51
C ASN A 86 -13.17 15.70 -9.03
N GLY A 87 -12.52 14.77 -9.75
CA GLY A 87 -12.63 14.73 -11.21
C GLY A 87 -11.95 13.51 -11.78
N THR A 88 -12.29 13.18 -13.03
CA THR A 88 -11.92 11.91 -13.67
C THR A 88 -10.85 12.05 -14.75
N GLU A 89 -10.42 13.28 -15.04
CA GLU A 89 -9.37 13.56 -16.01
C GLU A 89 -8.00 13.70 -15.30
N SER A 90 -6.91 13.40 -15.99
CA SER A 90 -5.55 13.46 -15.43
C SER A 90 -5.12 14.83 -14.89
N LYS A 91 -5.79 15.91 -15.33
CA LYS A 91 -5.55 17.27 -14.78
C LYS A 91 -5.97 17.42 -13.30
N PHE A 92 -6.80 16.50 -12.79
CA PHE A 92 -7.23 16.44 -11.40
C PHE A 92 -6.31 15.57 -10.52
N ALA A 93 -5.14 15.19 -11.05
CA ALA A 93 -4.16 14.43 -10.29
C ALA A 93 -3.71 15.21 -9.06
N ASP A 94 -3.94 14.65 -7.89
CA ASP A 94 -3.58 15.25 -6.60
C ASP A 94 -3.49 14.15 -5.53
N VAL A 95 -2.70 14.40 -4.50
CA VAL A 95 -2.59 13.58 -3.28
C VAL A 95 -3.01 14.36 -2.04
N HIS A 96 -3.35 15.66 -2.20
CA HIS A 96 -3.81 16.54 -1.14
C HIS A 96 -5.32 16.70 -1.26
N PHE A 97 -6.04 16.08 -0.36
CA PHE A 97 -7.49 16.08 -0.31
C PHE A 97 -8.02 16.96 0.81
N ARG A 98 -9.30 17.26 0.73
CA ARG A 98 -10.07 17.87 1.81
C ARG A 98 -11.20 16.93 2.21
N GLN A 99 -11.71 17.14 3.40
CA GLN A 99 -12.93 16.46 3.84
C GLN A 99 -14.07 16.70 2.83
N GLY A 100 -14.67 15.61 2.37
CA GLY A 100 -15.76 15.65 1.39
C GLY A 100 -15.28 15.56 -0.08
N ASP A 101 -13.98 15.46 -0.34
CA ASP A 101 -13.47 15.26 -1.69
C ASP A 101 -13.69 13.81 -2.15
N ASP A 102 -14.09 13.66 -3.40
CA ASP A 102 -14.20 12.37 -4.06
C ASP A 102 -12.85 11.93 -4.61
N MET A 103 -12.56 10.63 -4.41
CA MET A 103 -11.32 10.02 -4.84
C MET A 103 -11.55 9.06 -6.01
N TYR A 104 -10.74 9.21 -7.08
CA TYR A 104 -10.72 8.31 -8.23
C TYR A 104 -9.31 7.81 -8.51
N LEU A 105 -9.19 6.68 -9.21
CA LEU A 105 -7.91 6.10 -9.57
C LEU A 105 -7.88 5.76 -11.06
N GLN A 106 -7.03 6.45 -11.82
CA GLN A 106 -6.66 6.01 -13.16
C GLN A 106 -5.58 4.93 -13.08
N PHE A 107 -5.73 3.89 -13.90
CA PHE A 107 -4.82 2.77 -13.92
C PHE A 107 -4.60 2.25 -15.35
N CYS A 108 -3.35 1.87 -15.67
CA CYS A 108 -3.01 1.20 -16.90
C CYS A 108 -1.78 0.31 -16.67
N ALA A 109 -1.84 -0.95 -17.10
CA ALA A 109 -0.74 -1.90 -16.99
C ALA A 109 -0.27 -2.39 -18.35
N PRO A 110 1.04 -2.74 -18.51
CA PRO A 110 1.60 -3.20 -19.77
C PRO A 110 1.29 -4.67 -20.08
N LEU A 111 0.70 -5.40 -19.13
CA LEU A 111 0.36 -6.83 -19.21
C LEU A 111 -1.08 -7.06 -18.73
N ASP A 112 -1.67 -8.18 -19.17
CA ASP A 112 -2.88 -8.71 -18.55
C ASP A 112 -2.56 -9.14 -17.12
N GLY A 113 -3.48 -8.92 -16.19
CA GLY A 113 -3.24 -9.28 -14.80
C GLY A 113 -4.36 -8.89 -13.86
N TYR A 114 -3.97 -8.58 -12.65
CA TYR A 114 -4.85 -8.28 -11.53
C TYR A 114 -4.35 -7.05 -10.81
N VAL A 115 -5.28 -6.23 -10.34
CA VAL A 115 -4.99 -5.06 -9.51
C VAL A 115 -5.65 -5.21 -8.15
N ALA A 116 -4.94 -4.80 -7.11
CA ALA A 116 -5.49 -4.64 -5.77
C ALA A 116 -5.11 -3.25 -5.24
N VAL A 117 -6.02 -2.64 -4.49
CA VAL A 117 -5.79 -1.33 -3.89
C VAL A 117 -6.16 -1.38 -2.42
N TYR A 118 -5.23 -0.97 -1.57
CA TYR A 118 -5.41 -0.88 -0.12
C TYR A 118 -5.09 0.51 0.37
N LEU A 119 -5.92 1.02 1.26
CA LEU A 119 -5.66 2.25 2.01
C LEU A 119 -5.25 1.88 3.43
N ILE A 120 -4.12 2.38 3.88
CA ILE A 120 -3.66 2.26 5.26
C ILE A 120 -3.89 3.58 5.96
N ASP A 121 -4.62 3.55 7.06
CA ASP A 121 -4.88 4.73 7.88
C ASP A 121 -3.77 4.97 8.95
N GLU A 122 -3.93 6.03 9.74
CA GLU A 122 -2.99 6.37 10.82
C GLU A 122 -3.00 5.36 11.97
N VAL A 123 -4.18 4.75 12.24
CA VAL A 123 -4.30 3.60 13.15
C VAL A 123 -4.17 2.36 12.28
N PRO A 124 -3.01 1.71 12.20
CA PRO A 124 -2.58 0.93 11.03
C PRO A 124 -3.51 -0.25 10.68
N ASN A 125 -4.68 0.10 10.12
CA ASN A 125 -5.61 -0.81 9.48
C ASN A 125 -5.51 -0.67 7.96
N ALA A 126 -5.64 -1.78 7.27
CA ALA A 126 -5.61 -1.86 5.82
C ALA A 126 -7.03 -2.07 5.27
N TYR A 127 -7.55 -1.09 4.57
CA TYR A 127 -8.87 -1.12 3.93
C TYR A 127 -8.74 -1.52 2.46
N CYS A 128 -9.39 -2.61 2.09
CA CYS A 128 -9.42 -3.11 0.71
C CYS A 128 -10.39 -2.30 -0.14
N LEU A 129 -9.88 -1.41 -0.99
CA LEU A 129 -10.67 -0.61 -1.92
C LEU A 129 -10.93 -1.34 -3.24
N LEU A 130 -9.97 -2.15 -3.70
CA LEU A 130 -10.10 -3.09 -4.81
C LEU A 130 -9.49 -4.45 -4.42
N PRO A 131 -10.18 -5.55 -4.79
CA PRO A 131 -11.45 -5.65 -5.52
C PRO A 131 -12.63 -5.10 -4.71
N TYR A 132 -13.65 -4.55 -5.41
CA TYR A 132 -14.86 -4.01 -4.78
C TYR A 132 -15.56 -5.04 -3.87
N ARG A 133 -16.33 -4.57 -2.90
CA ARG A 133 -17.01 -5.41 -1.90
C ARG A 133 -17.90 -6.49 -2.52
N ASN A 134 -18.59 -6.15 -3.59
CA ASN A 134 -19.50 -7.06 -4.32
C ASN A 134 -18.79 -7.96 -5.33
N ASN A 135 -17.48 -7.90 -5.47
CA ASN A 135 -16.74 -8.75 -6.41
C ASN A 135 -16.65 -10.18 -5.87
N ALA A 136 -17.50 -11.06 -6.40
CA ALA A 136 -17.61 -12.46 -5.97
C ALA A 136 -16.31 -13.28 -6.15
N THR A 137 -15.44 -12.86 -7.07
CA THR A 137 -14.17 -13.56 -7.34
C THR A 137 -13.05 -13.15 -6.37
N GLY A 138 -13.20 -12.01 -5.69
CA GLY A 138 -12.15 -11.41 -4.87
C GLY A 138 -10.91 -11.02 -5.68
N GLN A 139 -11.07 -10.78 -7.01
CA GLN A 139 -9.98 -10.45 -7.93
C GLN A 139 -10.45 -9.40 -8.94
N GLN A 140 -9.76 -8.28 -9.01
CA GLN A 140 -9.99 -7.27 -10.03
C GLN A 140 -9.07 -7.51 -11.23
N LYS A 141 -9.63 -8.01 -12.33
CA LYS A 141 -8.89 -8.26 -13.57
C LYS A 141 -8.69 -6.98 -14.36
N VAL A 142 -7.54 -6.86 -14.98
CA VAL A 142 -7.20 -5.79 -15.91
C VAL A 142 -6.53 -6.36 -17.17
N LYS A 143 -6.73 -5.69 -18.30
CA LYS A 143 -6.15 -6.08 -19.58
C LYS A 143 -4.99 -5.16 -19.95
N ARG A 144 -4.08 -5.71 -20.71
CA ARG A 144 -2.89 -5.03 -21.23
C ARG A 144 -3.26 -3.74 -21.97
N ASN A 145 -2.60 -2.64 -21.58
CA ASN A 145 -2.72 -1.32 -22.20
C ASN A 145 -4.16 -0.75 -22.23
N GLU A 146 -5.08 -1.33 -21.45
CA GLU A 146 -6.41 -0.78 -21.26
C GLU A 146 -6.39 0.26 -20.14
N HIS A 147 -7.09 1.38 -20.34
CA HIS A 147 -7.19 2.44 -19.35
C HIS A 147 -8.43 2.22 -18.49
N TYR A 148 -8.22 2.16 -17.20
CA TYR A 148 -9.27 1.99 -16.20
C TYR A 148 -9.43 3.27 -15.39
N LEU A 149 -10.66 3.57 -15.03
CA LEU A 149 -11.00 4.57 -14.03
C LEU A 149 -11.81 3.86 -12.93
N PHE A 150 -11.16 3.65 -11.80
CA PHE A 150 -11.78 3.01 -10.65
C PHE A 150 -12.45 4.06 -9.74
N PHE A 151 -13.37 3.59 -8.89
CA PHE A 151 -14.12 4.36 -7.89
C PHE A 151 -15.12 5.35 -8.50
N SER A 152 -15.60 5.09 -9.72
CA SER A 152 -16.61 5.92 -10.38
C SER A 152 -17.70 5.05 -11.01
N GLN A 153 -18.93 5.14 -10.49
CA GLN A 153 -20.08 4.44 -11.03
C GLN A 153 -20.42 4.91 -12.46
N ALA A 154 -20.16 6.18 -12.78
CA ALA A 154 -20.41 6.73 -14.11
C ALA A 154 -19.54 6.10 -15.22
N TYR A 155 -18.39 5.56 -14.85
CA TYR A 155 -17.44 4.93 -15.79
C TYR A 155 -17.40 3.40 -15.62
N ALA A 156 -18.23 2.84 -14.75
CA ALA A 156 -18.31 1.40 -14.55
C ALA A 156 -18.86 0.72 -15.82
N PRO A 157 -18.42 -0.49 -16.16
CA PRO A 157 -19.04 -1.31 -17.18
C PRO A 157 -20.53 -1.49 -16.90
N ARG A 158 -21.32 -1.58 -17.97
CA ARG A 158 -22.78 -1.66 -17.85
C ARG A 158 -23.21 -2.86 -17.00
N GLY A 159 -23.95 -2.58 -15.93
CA GLY A 159 -24.46 -3.59 -15.00
C GLY A 159 -23.49 -3.94 -13.87
N GLU A 160 -22.32 -3.35 -13.81
CA GLU A 160 -21.44 -3.45 -12.66
C GLU A 160 -21.75 -2.36 -11.63
N VAL A 161 -21.72 -2.73 -10.37
CA VAL A 161 -21.81 -1.81 -9.23
C VAL A 161 -20.42 -1.65 -8.66
N VAL A 162 -19.96 -0.41 -8.55
CA VAL A 162 -18.65 -0.07 -8.03
C VAL A 162 -18.79 0.69 -6.70
N ASP A 163 -17.80 0.55 -5.84
CA ASP A 163 -17.70 1.35 -4.63
C ASP A 163 -17.08 2.71 -5.00
N GLU A 164 -17.74 3.80 -4.61
CA GLU A 164 -17.25 5.17 -4.73
C GLU A 164 -16.77 5.64 -3.35
N TYR A 165 -15.71 6.43 -3.31
CA TYR A 165 -15.10 6.87 -2.06
C TYR A 165 -15.03 8.38 -1.97
N THR A 166 -15.68 8.91 -0.94
CA THR A 166 -15.55 10.30 -0.49
C THR A 166 -14.70 10.30 0.78
N LEU A 167 -13.63 11.06 0.79
CA LEU A 167 -12.69 11.07 1.90
C LEU A 167 -13.22 11.90 3.08
N THR A 168 -13.00 11.39 4.28
CA THR A 168 -13.37 12.06 5.53
C THR A 168 -12.16 12.19 6.43
N CYS A 169 -12.14 13.24 7.25
CA CYS A 169 -11.05 13.55 8.17
C CYS A 169 -11.63 13.74 9.57
N GLN A 170 -11.14 13.00 10.56
CA GLN A 170 -11.56 13.13 11.95
C GLN A 170 -10.79 14.24 12.66
N HIS A 171 -9.52 14.42 12.33
CA HIS A 171 -8.61 15.44 12.85
C HIS A 171 -8.54 16.65 11.92
N GLU A 172 -7.74 17.66 12.24
CA GLU A 172 -7.50 18.82 11.37
C GLU A 172 -6.75 18.40 10.08
N GLU A 173 -5.89 17.39 10.21
CA GLU A 173 -5.08 16.83 9.16
C GLU A 173 -4.85 15.35 9.43
N GLU A 174 -4.98 14.52 8.42
CA GLU A 174 -4.74 13.07 8.47
C GLU A 174 -3.89 12.63 7.28
N TYR A 175 -3.07 11.62 7.53
CA TYR A 175 -2.18 11.06 6.52
C TYR A 175 -2.47 9.58 6.34
N ASN A 176 -2.80 9.22 5.12
CA ASN A 176 -3.11 7.85 4.74
C ASN A 176 -2.13 7.38 3.66
N THR A 177 -1.92 6.09 3.55
CA THR A 177 -1.04 5.51 2.55
C THR A 177 -1.84 4.59 1.62
N LEU A 178 -1.86 4.91 0.33
CA LEU A 178 -2.52 4.09 -0.68
C LEU A 178 -1.50 3.17 -1.37
N TYR A 179 -1.76 1.88 -1.31
CA TYR A 179 -1.03 0.86 -2.04
C TYR A 179 -1.80 0.47 -3.29
N VAL A 180 -1.22 0.69 -4.46
CA VAL A 180 -1.71 0.15 -5.73
C VAL A 180 -0.79 -1.00 -6.13
N ILE A 181 -1.34 -2.19 -6.27
CA ILE A 181 -0.60 -3.42 -6.45
C ILE A 181 -1.06 -4.08 -7.74
N PHE A 182 -0.13 -4.35 -8.65
CA PHE A 182 -0.40 -5.07 -9.88
C PHE A 182 0.39 -6.38 -9.93
N SER A 183 -0.26 -7.45 -10.41
CA SER A 183 0.37 -8.74 -10.60
C SER A 183 -0.15 -9.40 -11.87
N PRO A 184 0.73 -9.89 -12.78
CA PRO A 184 0.32 -10.77 -13.89
C PRO A 184 -0.38 -12.06 -13.43
N LYS A 185 -0.16 -12.50 -12.19
CA LYS A 185 -0.79 -13.69 -11.61
C LYS A 185 -1.87 -13.31 -10.60
N PRO A 186 -2.87 -14.19 -10.40
CA PRO A 186 -3.89 -13.98 -9.38
C PRO A 186 -3.28 -13.84 -7.98
N PHE A 187 -3.77 -12.86 -7.22
CA PHE A 187 -3.39 -12.72 -5.81
C PHE A 187 -3.84 -13.91 -4.97
N VAL A 188 -3.11 -14.17 -3.90
CA VAL A 188 -3.60 -15.06 -2.82
C VAL A 188 -4.83 -14.41 -2.21
N LYS A 189 -5.81 -15.21 -1.83
CA LYS A 189 -6.99 -14.67 -1.13
C LYS A 189 -6.54 -13.97 0.16
N ALA A 190 -6.89 -12.71 0.31
CA ALA A 190 -6.69 -11.98 1.55
C ALA A 190 -7.64 -12.52 2.64
N MET A 191 -7.24 -12.43 3.89
CA MET A 191 -8.07 -12.76 5.04
C MET A 191 -8.74 -11.49 5.60
N ASP A 192 -9.24 -10.66 4.68
CA ASP A 192 -9.99 -9.46 4.98
C ASP A 192 -11.44 -9.79 5.39
N ALA A 193 -12.00 -9.03 6.29
CA ALA A 193 -13.36 -9.16 6.78
C ALA A 193 -14.12 -7.84 6.64
N GLN A 194 -15.41 -7.93 6.41
CA GLN A 194 -16.29 -6.77 6.46
C GLN A 194 -16.77 -6.60 7.90
N MET A 195 -16.30 -5.56 8.57
CA MET A 195 -16.65 -5.29 9.95
C MET A 195 -17.94 -4.48 10.05
N ASP A 196 -18.12 -3.49 9.15
CA ASP A 196 -19.28 -2.61 9.13
C ASP A 196 -19.95 -2.55 7.75
N GLU A 197 -21.30 -2.45 7.73
CA GLU A 197 -22.05 -2.17 6.49
C GLU A 197 -21.64 -0.80 5.94
N GLY A 198 -21.23 -0.77 4.68
CA GLY A 198 -20.86 0.47 4.01
C GLY A 198 -19.35 0.76 4.00
N LEU A 199 -18.57 0.20 4.90
CA LEU A 199 -17.11 0.33 4.89
C LEU A 199 -16.44 -0.73 4.00
N PRO A 200 -15.24 -0.47 3.48
CA PRO A 200 -14.43 -1.46 2.83
C PRO A 200 -14.11 -2.64 3.76
N ARG A 201 -13.76 -3.79 3.18
CA ARG A 201 -13.22 -4.90 3.97
C ARG A 201 -11.86 -4.50 4.54
N GLU A 202 -11.58 -4.93 5.75
CA GLU A 202 -10.37 -4.54 6.45
C GLU A 202 -9.57 -5.75 6.95
N LEU A 203 -8.30 -5.52 7.18
CA LEU A 203 -7.37 -6.43 7.85
C LEU A 203 -6.33 -5.61 8.62
N SER A 204 -5.71 -6.21 9.64
CA SER A 204 -4.61 -5.52 10.33
C SER A 204 -3.44 -5.27 9.39
N TYR A 205 -2.65 -4.24 9.66
CA TYR A 205 -1.44 -3.93 8.90
C TYR A 205 -0.45 -5.11 8.84
N GLU A 206 -0.32 -5.87 9.93
CA GLU A 206 0.50 -7.08 9.96
C GLU A 206 -0.01 -8.15 8.98
N ALA A 207 -1.33 -8.40 8.97
CA ALA A 207 -1.96 -9.33 8.05
C ALA A 207 -1.81 -8.88 6.58
N PHE A 208 -1.92 -7.57 6.32
CA PHE A 208 -1.67 -6.98 5.01
C PHE A 208 -0.23 -7.23 4.54
N ASN A 209 0.77 -6.92 5.37
CA ASN A 209 2.18 -7.13 5.04
C ASN A 209 2.50 -8.61 4.78
N LYS A 210 1.93 -9.51 5.57
CA LYS A 210 2.06 -10.96 5.37
C LYS A 210 1.45 -11.41 4.04
N TRP A 211 0.26 -10.89 3.71
CA TRP A 211 -0.42 -11.14 2.45
C TRP A 211 0.40 -10.61 1.27
N LEU A 212 0.85 -9.36 1.33
CA LEU A 212 1.66 -8.72 0.29
C LEU A 212 2.95 -9.50 0.02
N THR A 213 3.67 -9.88 1.08
CA THR A 213 4.87 -10.71 1.00
C THR A 213 4.58 -12.07 0.36
N THR A 214 3.45 -12.70 0.71
CA THR A 214 3.05 -13.99 0.15
C THR A 214 2.73 -13.87 -1.34
N CYS A 215 2.07 -12.80 -1.77
CA CYS A 215 1.80 -12.53 -3.18
C CYS A 215 3.11 -12.31 -3.95
N ARG A 216 4.04 -11.52 -3.41
CA ARG A 216 5.34 -11.24 -4.03
C ARG A 216 6.21 -12.48 -4.19
N LYS A 217 6.16 -13.42 -3.24
CA LYS A 217 6.83 -14.72 -3.36
C LYS A 217 6.28 -15.59 -4.49
N ARG A 218 5.00 -15.46 -4.81
CA ARG A 218 4.35 -16.22 -5.90
C ARG A 218 4.55 -15.57 -7.26
N ASP A 219 4.68 -14.25 -7.29
CA ASP A 219 4.89 -13.49 -8.52
C ASP A 219 5.96 -12.41 -8.33
N THR A 220 7.15 -12.69 -8.85
CA THR A 220 8.30 -11.78 -8.82
C THR A 220 8.13 -10.58 -9.77
N GLN A 221 7.15 -10.61 -10.68
CA GLN A 221 6.81 -9.49 -11.55
C GLN A 221 5.74 -8.57 -10.92
N MET A 222 5.29 -8.87 -9.69
CA MET A 222 4.35 -8.03 -8.98
C MET A 222 4.97 -6.65 -8.71
N GLY A 223 4.31 -5.60 -9.20
CA GLY A 223 4.65 -4.20 -8.95
C GLY A 223 3.79 -3.62 -7.84
N VAL A 224 4.34 -2.68 -7.08
CA VAL A 224 3.65 -1.93 -6.04
C VAL A 224 3.98 -0.46 -6.21
N GLN A 225 2.96 0.39 -6.31
CA GLN A 225 3.10 1.84 -6.25
C GLN A 225 2.45 2.31 -4.95
N VAL A 226 3.19 3.10 -4.18
CA VAL A 226 2.72 3.65 -2.90
C VAL A 226 2.53 5.15 -3.06
N MET A 227 1.39 5.66 -2.63
CA MET A 227 1.06 7.08 -2.65
C MET A 227 0.65 7.53 -1.26
N GLN A 228 1.22 8.63 -0.80
CA GLN A 228 0.85 9.26 0.47
C GLN A 228 -0.27 10.26 0.21
N LEU A 229 -1.37 10.14 0.95
CA LEU A 229 -2.51 11.04 0.89
C LEU A 229 -2.52 11.91 2.13
N GLU A 230 -2.66 13.21 1.92
CA GLU A 230 -2.92 14.19 2.95
C GLU A 230 -4.40 14.58 2.88
N ILE A 231 -5.14 14.50 3.99
CA ILE A 231 -6.55 14.89 4.06
C ILE A 231 -6.69 15.97 5.12
N LYS A 232 -7.22 17.13 4.72
CA LYS A 232 -7.48 18.27 5.62
C LYS A 232 -8.97 18.54 5.76
N LYS A 233 -9.36 19.06 6.94
CA LYS A 233 -10.71 19.62 7.15
C LYS A 233 -10.98 20.82 6.27
#